data_bece9775965b9d5543b9642c7e0e728f
#
_entry.id   bece9775965b9d5543b9642c7e0e728f
#
_cell.length_a   1.000
_cell.length_b   1.000
_cell.length_c   1.000
_cell.angle_alpha   90.00
_cell.angle_beta   90.00
_cell.angle_gamma   90.00
#
_symmetry.space_group_name_H-M   'P 1'
#
loop_
_entity.id
_entity.type
_entity.pdbx_description
1 polymer ?
#
loop_
_entity_poly.entity_id
_entity_poly.type
_entity_poly.pdbx_seq_one_letter_code
_entity_poly.pdbx_strand_id
1 'polypeptide(L)'
;MTDTDYAFRGRLVFEPYHEPSLGAVVAGSWQSWNTLAGKWWLSGAGNPARFPSAVCSQSAPCTVAQLLGYYPNIGIRDVPSEPNTILKAGSGWADFDGNADALQVGIGGITTTYNFELGPTHKDECKNGGWEGIFKNQGQCVSSFAKGK
;
A
#
# COMPACT_ATOMS: atom_id res chain seq x y z
N MET A 1 8.49 -4.00 9.37
CA MET A 1 7.80 -4.68 10.45
C MET A 1 8.83 -5.18 11.43
N THR A 2 8.70 -4.81 12.69
CA THR A 2 9.53 -5.34 13.77
C THR A 2 8.59 -5.91 14.81
N ASP A 3 8.82 -7.11 15.26
CA ASP A 3 8.53 -7.45 16.62
C ASP A 3 9.47 -6.63 17.52
N THR A 4 9.23 -6.52 18.84
CA THR A 4 10.05 -5.75 19.77
C THR A 4 11.53 -6.13 19.75
N ASP A 5 11.88 -7.20 19.09
CA ASP A 5 13.25 -7.59 18.80
C ASP A 5 13.67 -7.01 17.43
N TYR A 6 14.51 -5.99 17.46
CA TYR A 6 15.07 -5.30 16.28
C TYR A 6 15.79 -6.20 15.27
N ALA A 7 16.00 -7.48 15.58
CA ALA A 7 16.53 -8.46 14.65
C ALA A 7 15.57 -8.83 13.51
N PHE A 8 14.24 -8.62 13.71
CA PHE A 8 13.21 -8.97 12.74
C PHE A 8 12.95 -7.84 11.75
N ARG A 9 13.56 -7.91 10.58
CA ARG A 9 13.36 -6.99 9.47
C ARG A 9 12.68 -7.68 8.30
N GLY A 10 11.44 -8.08 8.50
CA GLY A 10 10.61 -8.67 7.45
C GLY A 10 9.73 -7.64 6.76
N ARG A 11 9.24 -8.00 5.60
CA ARG A 11 8.19 -7.27 4.89
C ARG A 11 6.90 -8.07 4.98
N LEU A 12 5.83 -7.41 5.40
CA LEU A 12 4.50 -7.96 5.26
C LEU A 12 4.00 -7.61 3.86
N VAL A 13 3.58 -8.59 3.11
CA VAL A 13 3.19 -8.44 1.72
C VAL A 13 1.74 -8.88 1.56
N PHE A 14 0.94 -8.03 0.94
CA PHE A 14 -0.37 -8.34 0.42
C PHE A 14 -0.30 -8.38 -1.10
N GLU A 15 -0.77 -9.48 -1.70
CA GLU A 15 -0.81 -9.65 -3.15
C GLU A 15 -2.24 -9.98 -3.58
N PRO A 16 -2.96 -9.06 -4.25
CA PRO A 16 -4.33 -9.32 -4.70
C PRO A 16 -4.46 -10.58 -5.56
N TYR A 17 -3.45 -10.87 -6.37
CA TYR A 17 -3.42 -12.07 -7.23
C TYR A 17 -3.47 -13.38 -6.42
N HIS A 18 -2.88 -13.40 -5.23
CA HIS A 18 -2.85 -14.58 -4.35
C HIS A 18 -3.99 -14.59 -3.32
N GLU A 19 -4.93 -13.65 -3.41
CA GLU A 19 -6.09 -13.56 -2.51
C GLU A 19 -7.42 -13.57 -3.28
N PRO A 20 -7.77 -14.69 -3.91
CA PRO A 20 -8.96 -14.80 -4.75
C PRO A 20 -10.27 -14.61 -3.99
N SER A 21 -10.26 -14.71 -2.65
CA SER A 21 -11.45 -14.46 -1.82
C SER A 21 -11.91 -13.00 -1.87
N LEU A 22 -11.03 -12.08 -2.24
CA LEU A 22 -11.34 -10.66 -2.43
C LEU A 22 -11.69 -10.29 -3.88
N GLY A 23 -11.80 -11.26 -4.75
CA GLY A 23 -12.07 -11.09 -6.17
C GLY A 23 -10.82 -11.25 -7.04
N ALA A 24 -11.03 -11.62 -8.31
CA ALA A 24 -9.94 -11.77 -9.26
C ALA A 24 -9.37 -10.41 -9.67
N VAL A 25 -8.07 -10.37 -9.94
CA VAL A 25 -7.44 -9.20 -10.56
C VAL A 25 -7.88 -9.14 -12.03
N VAL A 26 -8.46 -8.00 -12.42
CA VAL A 26 -8.97 -7.76 -13.79
C VAL A 26 -8.12 -6.68 -14.45
N ALA A 27 -7.43 -7.06 -15.52
CA ALA A 27 -6.61 -6.12 -16.28
C ALA A 27 -7.44 -4.99 -16.91
N GLY A 28 -6.89 -3.78 -16.94
CA GLY A 28 -7.53 -2.60 -17.53
C GLY A 28 -8.70 -2.04 -16.72
N SER A 29 -8.87 -2.45 -15.48
CA SER A 29 -9.95 -1.98 -14.59
C SER A 29 -9.39 -1.53 -13.25
N TRP A 30 -9.87 -0.40 -12.76
CA TRP A 30 -9.63 0.02 -11.38
C TRP A 30 -10.33 -0.93 -10.41
N GLN A 31 -9.60 -1.41 -9.44
CA GLN A 31 -10.12 -2.30 -8.40
C GLN A 31 -9.66 -1.80 -7.03
N SER A 32 -10.50 -2.01 -6.01
CA SER A 32 -10.16 -1.68 -4.62
C SER A 32 -10.16 -2.95 -3.78
N TRP A 33 -9.17 -3.09 -2.90
CA TRP A 33 -9.07 -4.21 -1.99
C TRP A 33 -9.04 -3.74 -0.54
N ASN A 34 -9.92 -4.33 0.28
CA ASN A 34 -9.78 -4.23 1.72
C ASN A 34 -8.71 -5.22 2.19
N THR A 35 -7.49 -4.76 2.27
CA THR A 35 -6.34 -5.61 2.60
C THR A 35 -6.40 -6.20 4.02
N LEU A 36 -7.18 -5.58 4.94
CA LEU A 36 -7.39 -6.12 6.29
C LEU A 36 -8.28 -7.37 6.30
N ALA A 37 -9.14 -7.53 5.29
CA ALA A 37 -9.97 -8.73 5.13
C ALA A 37 -9.22 -9.86 4.42
N GLY A 38 -8.09 -9.57 3.79
CA GLY A 38 -7.30 -10.55 3.04
C GLY A 38 -6.20 -11.21 3.88
N LYS A 39 -5.41 -12.00 3.18
CA LYS A 39 -4.27 -12.70 3.75
C LYS A 39 -2.96 -12.08 3.32
N TRP A 40 -2.00 -12.16 4.20
CA TRP A 40 -0.69 -11.57 4.07
C TRP A 40 0.40 -12.63 4.22
N TRP A 41 1.51 -12.44 3.59
CA TRP A 41 2.66 -13.30 3.78
C TRP A 41 3.91 -12.51 4.19
N LEU A 42 4.81 -13.19 4.88
CA LEU A 42 6.05 -12.62 5.37
C LEU A 42 7.17 -12.89 4.37
N SER A 43 7.67 -11.86 3.74
CA SER A 43 8.85 -11.97 2.88
C SER A 43 10.07 -12.32 3.70
N GLY A 44 10.58 -13.52 3.49
CA GLY A 44 11.64 -14.12 4.29
C GLY A 44 11.14 -15.11 5.35
N ALA A 45 9.85 -15.51 5.31
CA ALA A 45 9.34 -16.66 6.04
C ALA A 45 10.23 -17.90 5.77
N GLY A 46 10.58 -18.63 6.82
CA GLY A 46 11.53 -19.73 6.72
C GLY A 46 13.00 -19.32 6.91
N ASN A 47 13.32 -18.03 6.99
CA ASN A 47 14.63 -17.57 7.41
C ASN A 47 14.61 -17.32 8.92
N PRO A 48 15.25 -18.17 9.75
CA PRO A 48 15.18 -18.06 11.20
C PRO A 48 15.85 -16.80 11.76
N ALA A 49 16.73 -16.15 10.98
CA ALA A 49 17.30 -14.86 11.34
C ALA A 49 16.32 -13.68 11.16
N ARG A 50 15.23 -13.91 10.43
CA ARG A 50 14.19 -12.89 10.20
C ARG A 50 12.87 -13.25 10.89
N PHE A 51 12.53 -14.54 10.86
CA PHE A 51 11.31 -15.07 11.47
C PHE A 51 11.59 -16.44 12.08
N PRO A 52 11.44 -16.60 13.41
CA PRO A 52 11.76 -17.85 14.10
C PRO A 52 10.91 -19.03 13.68
N SER A 53 9.71 -18.77 13.18
CA SER A 53 8.81 -19.79 12.66
C SER A 53 8.56 -19.56 11.17
N ALA A 54 8.58 -20.64 10.40
CA ALA A 54 8.30 -20.63 8.95
C ALA A 54 6.79 -20.53 8.67
N VAL A 55 6.11 -19.61 9.34
CA VAL A 55 4.66 -19.39 9.19
C VAL A 55 4.38 -18.25 8.23
N CYS A 56 3.18 -18.24 7.66
CA CYS A 56 2.72 -17.17 6.79
C CYS A 56 3.63 -16.95 5.57
N SER A 57 3.99 -18.03 4.90
CA SER A 57 4.73 -17.98 3.63
C SER A 57 3.81 -17.53 2.47
N GLN A 58 4.39 -17.19 1.32
CA GLN A 58 3.61 -16.83 0.12
C GLN A 58 2.67 -17.97 -0.32
N SER A 59 3.10 -19.23 -0.20
CA SER A 59 2.26 -20.39 -0.52
C SER A 59 1.20 -20.71 0.54
N ALA A 60 1.32 -20.15 1.75
CA ALA A 60 0.41 -20.35 2.86
C ALA A 60 0.25 -19.01 3.63
N PRO A 61 -0.41 -18.01 3.04
CA PRO A 61 -0.56 -16.70 3.64
C PRO A 61 -1.54 -16.74 4.83
N CYS A 62 -1.38 -15.81 5.76
CA CYS A 62 -2.14 -15.71 6.99
C CYS A 62 -3.07 -14.50 7.00
N THR A 63 -4.20 -14.61 7.69
CA THR A 63 -5.00 -13.44 8.07
C THR A 63 -4.23 -12.56 9.06
N VAL A 64 -4.65 -11.30 9.19
CA VAL A 64 -4.08 -10.39 10.21
C VAL A 64 -4.22 -10.98 11.62
N ALA A 65 -5.34 -11.61 11.94
CA ALA A 65 -5.55 -12.25 13.25
C ALA A 65 -4.56 -13.39 13.51
N GLN A 66 -4.29 -14.22 12.51
CA GLN A 66 -3.28 -15.27 12.60
C GLN A 66 -1.86 -14.71 12.79
N LEU A 67 -1.54 -13.64 12.02
CA LEU A 67 -0.26 -12.95 12.17
C LEU A 67 -0.05 -12.41 13.59
N LEU A 68 -1.08 -11.76 14.16
CA LEU A 68 -1.05 -11.27 15.53
C LEU A 68 -0.96 -12.40 16.56
N GLY A 69 -1.52 -13.57 16.27
CA GLY A 69 -1.37 -14.75 17.11
C GLY A 69 0.07 -15.28 17.16
N TYR A 70 0.79 -15.23 16.03
CA TYR A 70 2.20 -15.64 15.96
C TYR A 70 3.16 -14.55 16.44
N TYR A 71 2.82 -13.30 16.19
CA TYR A 71 3.67 -12.13 16.46
C TYR A 71 2.83 -11.02 17.13
N PRO A 72 2.49 -11.17 18.42
CA PRO A 72 1.56 -10.26 19.11
C PRO A 72 2.07 -8.81 19.21
N ASN A 73 3.39 -8.62 19.12
CA ASN A 73 4.02 -7.30 19.18
C ASN A 73 4.43 -6.77 17.79
N ILE A 74 3.87 -7.36 16.72
CA ILE A 74 4.19 -6.92 15.36
C ILE A 74 3.77 -5.46 15.15
N GLY A 75 4.68 -4.65 14.62
CA GLY A 75 4.44 -3.25 14.37
C GLY A 75 5.14 -2.74 13.12
N ILE A 76 4.76 -1.58 12.65
CA ILE A 76 5.45 -0.87 11.59
C ILE A 76 6.72 -0.25 12.19
N ARG A 77 7.86 -0.54 11.58
CA ARG A 77 9.13 0.04 12.00
C ARG A 77 9.16 1.51 11.61
N ASP A 78 9.33 2.37 12.59
CA ASP A 78 9.56 3.79 12.35
C ASP A 78 11.06 4.08 12.20
N VAL A 79 11.51 4.17 10.95
CA VAL A 79 12.88 4.54 10.60
C VAL A 79 12.81 5.65 9.54
N PRO A 80 13.24 6.86 9.85
CA PRO A 80 13.10 8.02 8.97
C PRO A 80 13.71 7.86 7.57
N SER A 81 14.68 6.96 7.44
CA SER A 81 15.40 6.70 6.16
C SER A 81 14.84 5.53 5.35
N GLU A 82 13.81 4.84 5.83
CA GLU A 82 13.26 3.66 5.15
C GLU A 82 11.75 3.84 4.92
N PRO A 83 11.22 3.45 3.75
CA PRO A 83 9.78 3.50 3.52
C PRO A 83 9.06 2.47 4.39
N ASN A 84 7.99 2.89 5.05
CA ASN A 84 7.15 2.04 5.88
C ASN A 84 6.10 1.28 5.08
N THR A 85 5.68 1.84 3.95
CA THR A 85 4.73 1.23 3.00
C THR A 85 5.28 1.36 1.59
N ILE A 86 5.24 0.26 0.83
CA ILE A 86 5.75 0.21 -0.54
C ILE A 86 4.68 -0.44 -1.42
N LEU A 87 4.37 0.22 -2.52
CA LEU A 87 3.69 -0.38 -3.66
C LEU A 87 4.75 -0.90 -4.61
N LYS A 88 4.70 -2.18 -4.97
CA LYS A 88 5.76 -2.82 -5.74
C LYS A 88 5.20 -3.86 -6.70
N ALA A 89 5.65 -3.81 -7.95
CA ALA A 89 5.59 -4.95 -8.85
C ALA A 89 6.76 -5.91 -8.57
N GLY A 90 6.50 -7.21 -8.58
CA GLY A 90 7.49 -8.25 -8.28
C GLY A 90 8.45 -8.52 -9.44
N SER A 91 9.62 -9.06 -9.14
CA SER A 91 10.50 -9.64 -10.15
C SER A 91 9.81 -10.87 -10.76
N GLY A 92 9.82 -10.99 -12.09
CA GLY A 92 9.10 -12.06 -12.82
C GLY A 92 7.79 -11.59 -13.45
N TRP A 93 7.35 -10.38 -13.17
CA TRP A 93 6.29 -9.68 -13.86
C TRP A 93 6.93 -8.89 -15.01
N ALA A 94 7.23 -9.57 -16.10
CA ALA A 94 7.62 -8.90 -17.33
C ALA A 94 6.45 -8.02 -17.80
N ASP A 95 6.77 -6.81 -18.25
CA ASP A 95 5.82 -5.87 -18.86
C ASP A 95 4.64 -5.48 -17.93
N PHE A 96 4.87 -5.43 -16.61
CA PHE A 96 3.86 -4.90 -15.70
C PHE A 96 3.65 -3.40 -15.95
N ASP A 97 2.46 -3.07 -16.42
CA ASP A 97 1.95 -1.71 -16.53
C ASP A 97 0.74 -1.58 -15.59
N GLY A 98 0.85 -0.74 -14.60
CA GLY A 98 -0.21 -0.58 -13.60
C GLY A 98 -0.04 0.66 -12.76
N ASN A 99 -1.17 1.21 -12.36
CA ASN A 99 -1.26 2.38 -11.49
C ASN A 99 -1.82 1.98 -10.13
N ALA A 100 -1.47 2.74 -9.12
CA ALA A 100 -2.05 2.64 -7.79
C ALA A 100 -2.44 4.02 -7.30
N ASP A 101 -3.60 4.10 -6.65
CA ASP A 101 -4.11 5.33 -6.09
C ASP A 101 -4.99 5.06 -4.87
N ALA A 102 -5.38 6.14 -4.18
CA ALA A 102 -6.30 6.14 -3.05
C ALA A 102 -5.90 5.15 -1.93
N LEU A 103 -4.58 5.00 -1.67
CA LEU A 103 -4.11 4.19 -0.55
C LEU A 103 -4.64 4.72 0.78
N GLN A 104 -5.38 3.90 1.49
CA GLN A 104 -5.88 4.23 2.81
C GLN A 104 -5.06 3.55 3.89
N VAL A 105 -4.55 4.35 4.82
CA VAL A 105 -3.81 3.86 5.99
C VAL A 105 -4.52 4.33 7.26
N GLY A 106 -4.92 3.36 8.09
CA GLY A 106 -5.56 3.61 9.38
C GLY A 106 -4.58 3.38 10.53
N ILE A 107 -4.38 4.38 11.38
CA ILE A 107 -3.55 4.31 12.59
C ILE A 107 -4.30 4.96 13.75
N GLY A 108 -4.44 4.26 14.86
CA GLY A 108 -5.08 4.81 16.06
C GLY A 108 -6.51 5.31 15.85
N GLY A 109 -7.27 4.69 14.93
CA GLY A 109 -8.64 5.09 14.60
C GLY A 109 -8.73 6.25 13.60
N ILE A 110 -7.61 6.81 13.16
CA ILE A 110 -7.55 7.85 12.14
C ILE A 110 -7.17 7.22 10.82
N THR A 111 -7.96 7.45 9.77
CA THR A 111 -7.66 6.98 8.41
C THR A 111 -7.18 8.15 7.56
N THR A 112 -6.04 7.98 6.92
CA THR A 112 -5.49 8.91 5.93
C THR A 112 -5.55 8.28 4.56
N THR A 113 -6.06 9.01 3.58
CA THR A 113 -6.04 8.60 2.17
C THR A 113 -4.91 9.31 1.45
N TYR A 114 -4.07 8.55 0.79
CA TYR A 114 -2.99 9.03 -0.06
C TYR A 114 -3.42 8.93 -1.51
N ASN A 115 -3.54 10.08 -2.15
CA ASN A 115 -3.78 10.20 -3.58
C ASN A 115 -2.42 10.39 -4.27
N PHE A 116 -2.11 9.51 -5.23
CA PHE A 116 -0.84 9.52 -5.95
C PHE A 116 -0.93 10.21 -7.31
N GLU A 117 -2.07 10.76 -7.66
CA GLU A 117 -2.20 11.56 -8.86
C GLU A 117 -1.30 12.78 -8.78
N LEU A 118 -0.51 12.98 -9.82
CA LEU A 118 0.23 14.22 -9.99
C LEU A 118 -0.80 15.33 -10.18
N GLY A 119 -0.79 16.31 -9.27
CA GLY A 119 -1.62 17.49 -9.41
C GLY A 119 -1.31 18.23 -10.72
N PRO A 120 -2.23 19.01 -11.23
CA PRO A 120 -2.00 19.81 -12.42
C PRO A 120 -0.77 20.69 -12.26
N THR A 121 0.08 20.72 -13.28
CA THR A 121 1.32 21.51 -13.34
C THR A 121 1.10 22.88 -13.98
N HIS A 122 -0.01 23.06 -14.67
CA HIS A 122 -0.44 24.33 -15.27
C HIS A 122 -1.97 24.43 -15.31
N LYS A 123 -2.46 25.69 -15.45
CA LYS A 123 -3.89 26.03 -15.36
C LYS A 123 -4.80 25.26 -16.34
N ASP A 124 -4.28 24.86 -17.48
CA ASP A 124 -5.10 24.17 -18.50
C ASP A 124 -5.40 22.72 -18.10
N GLU A 125 -4.56 22.11 -17.29
CA GLU A 125 -4.79 20.78 -16.71
C GLU A 125 -5.91 20.79 -15.67
N CYS A 126 -6.27 21.95 -15.12
CA CYS A 126 -7.45 22.10 -14.26
C CYS A 126 -8.77 21.89 -14.99
N LYS A 127 -8.75 21.84 -16.33
CA LYS A 127 -9.93 21.58 -17.15
C LYS A 127 -10.17 20.06 -17.23
N ASN A 128 -11.36 19.67 -17.63
CA ASN A 128 -11.72 18.27 -17.88
C ASN A 128 -11.48 17.31 -16.69
N GLY A 129 -11.71 17.80 -15.47
CA GLY A 129 -11.58 16.96 -14.27
C GLY A 129 -10.20 16.93 -13.62
N GLY A 130 -9.15 17.52 -14.21
CA GLY A 130 -7.80 17.50 -13.65
C GLY A 130 -7.63 18.17 -12.28
N TRP A 131 -8.66 18.79 -11.74
CA TRP A 131 -8.73 19.34 -10.38
C TRP A 131 -9.33 18.37 -9.36
N GLU A 132 -10.00 17.31 -9.82
CA GLU A 132 -10.74 16.40 -8.97
C GLU A 132 -9.78 15.64 -8.03
N GLY A 133 -10.19 15.41 -6.81
CA GLY A 133 -9.35 14.76 -5.79
C GLY A 133 -8.24 15.63 -5.19
N ILE A 134 -7.86 16.75 -5.82
CA ILE A 134 -6.74 17.62 -5.40
C ILE A 134 -7.24 18.99 -4.93
N PHE A 135 -8.20 19.58 -5.65
CA PHE A 135 -8.78 20.86 -5.32
C PHE A 135 -10.29 20.73 -5.09
N LYS A 136 -10.86 21.65 -4.31
CA LYS A 136 -12.29 21.65 -4.01
C LYS A 136 -13.16 21.87 -5.26
N ASN A 137 -12.65 22.58 -6.25
CA ASN A 137 -13.29 22.84 -7.53
C ASN A 137 -12.27 23.36 -8.56
N GLN A 138 -12.68 23.40 -9.83
CA GLN A 138 -11.86 23.89 -10.93
C GLN A 138 -11.36 25.32 -10.73
N GLY A 139 -12.18 26.21 -10.20
CA GLY A 139 -11.79 27.60 -9.96
C GLY A 139 -10.66 27.73 -8.95
N GLN A 140 -10.66 26.91 -7.91
CA GLN A 140 -9.58 26.87 -6.92
C GLN A 140 -8.28 26.34 -7.53
N CYS A 141 -8.36 25.31 -8.38
CA CYS A 141 -7.24 24.80 -9.14
C CYS A 141 -6.64 25.89 -10.04
N VAL A 142 -7.45 26.52 -10.88
CA VAL A 142 -6.99 27.60 -11.79
C VAL A 142 -6.39 28.77 -11.01
N SER A 143 -6.99 29.16 -9.90
CA SER A 143 -6.51 30.29 -9.08
C SER A 143 -5.18 29.98 -8.36
N SER A 144 -4.85 28.71 -8.12
CA SER A 144 -3.56 28.34 -7.52
C SER A 144 -2.38 28.69 -8.42
N PHE A 145 -2.57 28.66 -9.74
CA PHE A 145 -1.55 29.06 -10.73
C PHE A 145 -1.50 30.58 -10.98
N ALA A 146 -2.54 31.32 -10.57
CA ALA A 146 -2.55 32.79 -10.72
C ALA A 146 -1.78 33.51 -9.59
N LYS A 147 -1.51 32.84 -8.47
CA LYS A 147 -0.83 33.43 -7.31
C LYS A 147 0.70 33.34 -7.36
N GLY A 148 1.26 32.77 -8.41
CA GLY A 148 2.71 32.57 -8.62
C GLY A 148 3.36 33.70 -9.42
N LYS A 149 3.12 34.97 -9.06
CA LYS A 149 3.93 36.12 -9.51
C LYS A 149 4.34 36.93 -8.31
#